data_36bd0456f3183b8af1d05a0fa552ab9b
#
_entry.id   36bd0456f3183b8af1d05a0fa552ab9b
#
_cell.length_a   1.000
_cell.length_b   1.000
_cell.length_c   1.000
_cell.angle_alpha   90.00
_cell.angle_beta   90.00
_cell.angle_gamma   90.00
#
_symmetry.space_group_name_H-M   'P 1'
#
loop_
_entity.id
_entity.type
_entity.pdbx_description
1 polymer ?
#
loop_
_entity_poly.entity_id
_entity_poly.type
_entity_poly.pdbx_seq_one_letter_code
_entity_poly.pdbx_strand_id
1 'polypeptide(L)'
;HRGNCGDIEGRAADIHAEYQPRLAMANAVDFDDLIGRTVELLRTQPQVADYYRHKFRYILVDEYQDTHHAQYELIRELAGVDAAGQVVPDAPSAGRAGPARITGGGDSDQSIYAFRGADIRNIQDFEQDFPNAKTIMLEQNYRSTQTILDAANAVIANNQGRKPKKLWTALGIGDPIVGYAADNAEQEAAWIAGEIARVRAEEGTPYSDMAIMYRANAQSRALEGALVHAGLPYQLVGGTRFYERREVKDAIAYLQAIVNPADNVNMRRILN
;
A
#
# COMPACT_ATOMS: atom_id res chain seq x y z
N HIS A 1 35.73 0.14 8.29
CA HIS A 1 34.71 -0.77 8.84
C HIS A 1 33.98 -1.51 7.73
N ARG A 2 34.69 -2.47 7.04
CA ARG A 2 34.11 -3.37 6.01
C ARG A 2 33.98 -4.80 6.51
N GLY A 3 33.75 -5.02 7.81
CA GLY A 3 33.90 -6.33 8.44
C GLY A 3 32.63 -7.07 8.88
N ASN A 4 31.41 -6.58 8.67
CA ASN A 4 30.25 -7.16 9.32
C ASN A 4 29.01 -7.44 8.44
N CYS A 5 29.07 -7.24 7.14
CA CYS A 5 27.89 -7.49 6.29
C CYS A 5 27.64 -9.00 6.07
N GLY A 6 28.69 -9.77 5.82
CA GLY A 6 28.56 -11.23 5.59
C GLY A 6 28.12 -12.04 6.83
N ASP A 7 28.40 -11.57 8.04
CA ASP A 7 27.96 -12.23 9.28
C ASP A 7 26.46 -12.00 9.56
N ILE A 8 25.93 -10.84 9.18
CA ILE A 8 24.50 -10.51 9.35
C ILE A 8 23.64 -11.29 8.36
N GLU A 9 24.07 -11.39 7.10
CA GLU A 9 23.35 -12.13 6.05
C GLU A 9 23.36 -13.63 6.34
N GLY A 10 24.49 -14.20 6.81
CA GLY A 10 24.59 -15.60 7.23
C GLY A 10 23.64 -15.90 8.40
N ARG A 11 23.63 -15.05 9.43
CA ARG A 11 22.73 -15.19 10.59
C ARG A 11 21.25 -15.04 10.20
N ALA A 12 20.94 -14.15 9.29
CA ALA A 12 19.58 -14.00 8.79
C ALA A 12 19.10 -15.25 8.05
N ALA A 13 19.96 -15.87 7.25
CA ALA A 13 19.67 -17.12 6.56
C ALA A 13 19.44 -18.28 7.53
N ASP A 14 20.28 -18.41 8.58
CA ASP A 14 20.14 -19.44 9.63
C ASP A 14 18.82 -19.27 10.41
N ILE A 15 18.48 -18.03 10.78
CA ILE A 15 17.22 -17.71 11.47
C ILE A 15 16.02 -18.05 10.55
N HIS A 16 16.08 -17.69 9.29
CA HIS A 16 15.02 -18.00 8.33
C HIS A 16 14.83 -19.50 8.14
N ALA A 17 15.93 -20.26 8.07
CA ALA A 17 15.88 -21.72 7.94
C ALA A 17 15.18 -22.40 9.12
N GLU A 18 15.27 -21.82 10.33
CA GLU A 18 14.56 -22.33 11.50
C GLU A 18 13.14 -21.76 11.65
N TYR A 19 12.91 -20.53 11.18
CA TYR A 19 11.63 -19.82 11.27
C TYR A 19 10.52 -20.51 10.47
N GLN A 20 10.79 -20.85 9.22
CA GLN A 20 9.81 -21.45 8.31
C GLN A 20 9.27 -22.81 8.79
N PRO A 21 10.12 -23.77 9.23
CA PRO A 21 9.62 -25.00 9.83
C PRO A 21 8.78 -24.79 11.10
N ARG A 22 9.11 -23.77 11.91
CA ARG A 22 8.31 -23.43 13.10
C ARG A 22 6.94 -22.87 12.75
N LEU A 23 6.82 -22.04 11.70
CA LEU A 23 5.53 -21.59 11.19
C LEU A 23 4.69 -22.77 10.71
N ALA A 24 5.28 -23.68 9.92
CA ALA A 24 4.59 -24.87 9.44
C ALA A 24 4.12 -25.78 10.59
N MET A 25 4.95 -25.98 11.63
CA MET A 25 4.55 -26.74 12.83
C MET A 25 3.44 -26.07 13.63
N ALA A 26 3.37 -24.74 13.62
CA ALA A 26 2.30 -23.97 14.24
C ALA A 26 1.04 -23.87 13.37
N ASN A 27 1.03 -24.50 12.18
CA ASN A 27 -0.03 -24.37 11.17
C ASN A 27 -0.35 -22.91 10.85
N ALA A 28 0.68 -22.11 10.70
CA ALA A 28 0.63 -20.67 10.49
C ALA A 28 1.46 -20.25 9.26
N VAL A 29 1.13 -19.10 8.73
CA VAL A 29 1.89 -18.38 7.70
C VAL A 29 2.04 -16.93 8.14
N ASP A 30 3.11 -16.27 7.73
CA ASP A 30 3.23 -14.83 7.90
C ASP A 30 2.64 -14.07 6.71
N PHE A 31 2.69 -12.73 6.74
CA PHE A 31 2.14 -11.91 5.68
C PHE A 31 2.85 -12.10 4.33
N ASP A 32 4.14 -12.34 4.35
CA ASP A 32 4.93 -12.56 3.13
C ASP A 32 4.62 -13.94 2.53
N ASP A 33 4.43 -14.94 3.39
CA ASP A 33 4.00 -16.29 2.99
C ASP A 33 2.63 -16.29 2.29
N LEU A 34 1.70 -15.41 2.68
CA LEU A 34 0.38 -15.34 2.04
C LEU A 34 0.48 -15.13 0.52
N ILE A 35 1.45 -14.37 0.08
CA ILE A 35 1.69 -14.12 -1.35
C ILE A 35 2.71 -15.14 -1.88
N GLY A 36 3.85 -15.28 -1.22
CA GLY A 36 4.94 -16.13 -1.66
C GLY A 36 4.53 -17.60 -1.82
N ARG A 37 3.83 -18.18 -0.84
CA ARG A 37 3.32 -19.56 -0.91
C ARG A 37 2.22 -19.72 -1.94
N THR A 38 1.41 -18.68 -2.18
CA THR A 38 0.40 -18.71 -3.23
C THR A 38 1.05 -18.76 -4.61
N VAL A 39 2.09 -17.96 -4.85
CA VAL A 39 2.87 -18.00 -6.10
C VAL A 39 3.51 -19.37 -6.28
N GLU A 40 4.15 -19.91 -5.24
CA GLU A 40 4.75 -21.25 -5.26
C GLU A 40 3.71 -22.33 -5.59
N LEU A 41 2.53 -22.28 -4.96
CA LEU A 41 1.43 -23.20 -5.22
C LEU A 41 0.98 -23.15 -6.68
N LEU A 42 0.79 -21.96 -7.24
CA LEU A 42 0.37 -21.80 -8.64
C LEU A 42 1.43 -22.31 -9.61
N ARG A 43 2.73 -22.16 -9.29
CA ARG A 43 3.84 -22.66 -10.10
C ARG A 43 4.02 -24.17 -10.02
N THR A 44 3.85 -24.74 -8.85
CA THR A 44 4.10 -26.16 -8.59
C THR A 44 2.90 -27.06 -8.86
N GLN A 45 1.69 -26.49 -8.87
CA GLN A 45 0.43 -27.22 -9.05
C GLN A 45 -0.35 -26.68 -10.27
N PRO A 46 -0.04 -27.13 -11.48
CA PRO A 46 -0.69 -26.62 -12.70
C PRO A 46 -2.22 -26.70 -12.68
N GLN A 47 -2.77 -27.74 -12.09
CA GLN A 47 -4.24 -27.91 -11.98
C GLN A 47 -4.88 -26.81 -11.13
N VAL A 48 -4.19 -26.36 -10.08
CA VAL A 48 -4.66 -25.25 -9.22
C VAL A 48 -4.57 -23.93 -9.99
N ALA A 49 -3.44 -23.69 -10.65
CA ALA A 49 -3.25 -22.52 -11.51
C ALA A 49 -4.33 -22.44 -12.59
N ASP A 50 -4.58 -23.55 -13.28
CA ASP A 50 -5.64 -23.64 -14.29
C ASP A 50 -7.01 -23.36 -13.76
N TYR A 51 -7.36 -23.89 -12.59
CA TYR A 51 -8.63 -23.61 -11.94
C TYR A 51 -8.81 -22.11 -11.70
N TYR A 52 -7.81 -21.41 -11.13
CA TYR A 52 -7.93 -20.00 -10.83
C TYR A 52 -7.86 -19.12 -12.07
N ARG A 53 -7.08 -19.45 -13.09
CA ARG A 53 -7.08 -18.80 -14.39
C ARG A 53 -8.43 -18.89 -15.10
N HIS A 54 -9.14 -20.00 -14.94
CA HIS A 54 -10.50 -20.14 -15.45
C HIS A 54 -11.52 -19.34 -14.65
N LYS A 55 -11.35 -19.29 -13.34
CA LYS A 55 -12.25 -18.61 -12.42
C LYS A 55 -12.15 -17.08 -12.57
N PHE A 56 -10.93 -16.56 -12.67
CA PHE A 56 -10.67 -15.13 -12.78
C PHE A 56 -10.44 -14.72 -14.24
N ARG A 57 -11.53 -14.40 -14.92
CA ARG A 57 -11.51 -13.99 -16.33
C ARG A 57 -11.10 -12.52 -16.52
N TYR A 58 -11.34 -11.72 -15.52
CA TYR A 58 -11.01 -10.31 -15.45
C TYR A 58 -10.29 -10.06 -14.14
N ILE A 59 -9.10 -9.49 -14.23
CA ILE A 59 -8.26 -9.14 -13.09
C ILE A 59 -8.07 -7.63 -13.14
N LEU A 60 -8.54 -6.93 -12.11
CA LEU A 60 -8.35 -5.50 -11.94
C LEU A 60 -7.37 -5.31 -10.79
N VAL A 61 -6.30 -4.59 -11.06
CA VAL A 61 -5.28 -4.24 -10.07
C VAL A 61 -5.27 -2.73 -9.93
N ASP A 62 -5.59 -2.26 -8.73
CA ASP A 62 -5.52 -0.84 -8.38
C ASP A 62 -4.18 -0.52 -7.73
N GLU A 63 -3.77 0.76 -7.79
CA GLU A 63 -2.49 1.24 -7.24
C GLU A 63 -1.29 0.40 -7.69
N TYR A 64 -1.25 0.08 -8.99
CA TYR A 64 -0.26 -0.87 -9.54
C TYR A 64 1.19 -0.45 -9.28
N GLN A 65 1.47 0.86 -9.15
CA GLN A 65 2.80 1.40 -8.83
C GLN A 65 3.31 1.01 -7.44
N ASP A 66 2.42 0.59 -6.54
CA ASP A 66 2.77 0.21 -5.17
C ASP A 66 2.94 -1.30 -4.99
N THR A 67 2.85 -2.07 -6.09
CA THR A 67 3.06 -3.51 -6.05
C THR A 67 4.55 -3.84 -5.82
N HIS A 68 4.82 -4.80 -4.93
CA HIS A 68 6.15 -5.40 -4.80
C HIS A 68 6.28 -6.63 -5.71
N HIS A 69 7.51 -7.13 -5.87
CA HIS A 69 7.82 -8.20 -6.81
C HIS A 69 6.94 -9.46 -6.65
N ALA A 70 6.70 -9.93 -5.43
CA ALA A 70 5.87 -11.13 -5.24
C ALA A 70 4.39 -10.91 -5.62
N GLN A 71 3.83 -9.71 -5.41
CA GLN A 71 2.49 -9.35 -5.89
C GLN A 71 2.45 -9.32 -7.42
N TYR A 72 3.46 -8.76 -8.04
CA TYR A 72 3.62 -8.75 -9.49
C TYR A 72 3.67 -10.18 -10.05
N GLU A 73 4.46 -11.08 -9.46
CA GLU A 73 4.53 -12.49 -9.86
C GLU A 73 3.17 -13.19 -9.69
N LEU A 74 2.43 -12.92 -8.61
CA LEU A 74 1.08 -13.45 -8.42
C LEU A 74 0.13 -13.03 -9.55
N ILE A 75 0.19 -11.76 -9.95
CA ILE A 75 -0.62 -11.24 -11.06
C ILE A 75 -0.28 -11.96 -12.35
N ARG A 76 1.00 -12.18 -12.65
CA ARG A 76 1.48 -12.90 -13.83
C ARG A 76 0.99 -14.34 -13.85
N GLU A 77 1.13 -15.06 -12.74
CA GLU A 77 0.68 -16.44 -12.62
C GLU A 77 -0.84 -16.56 -12.86
N LEU A 78 -1.62 -15.66 -12.27
CA LEU A 78 -3.08 -15.62 -12.48
C LEU A 78 -3.46 -15.23 -13.91
N ALA A 79 -2.68 -14.35 -14.53
CA ALA A 79 -2.89 -13.93 -15.91
C ALA A 79 -2.55 -15.03 -16.93
N GLY A 80 -1.74 -16.00 -16.53
CA GLY A 80 -1.24 -17.03 -17.45
C GLY A 80 -0.14 -16.52 -18.36
N VAL A 81 0.75 -15.65 -17.85
CA VAL A 81 1.91 -15.12 -18.54
C VAL A 81 3.16 -15.74 -17.91
N ASP A 82 4.03 -16.32 -18.71
CA ASP A 82 5.28 -16.94 -18.24
C ASP A 82 6.37 -15.91 -17.89
N ALA A 83 7.50 -16.39 -17.41
CA ALA A 83 8.63 -15.53 -17.05
C ALA A 83 9.22 -14.75 -18.24
N ALA A 84 8.93 -15.16 -19.49
CA ALA A 84 9.37 -14.49 -20.71
C ALA A 84 8.31 -13.49 -21.24
N GLY A 85 7.22 -13.22 -20.48
CA GLY A 85 6.13 -12.36 -20.92
C GLY A 85 5.24 -13.00 -21.99
N GLN A 86 5.38 -14.31 -22.24
CA GLN A 86 4.56 -15.01 -23.22
C GLN A 86 3.31 -15.58 -22.55
N VAL A 87 2.19 -15.46 -23.23
CA VAL A 87 0.96 -16.13 -22.80
C VAL A 87 1.21 -17.63 -22.81
N VAL A 88 1.11 -18.27 -21.65
CA VAL A 88 1.20 -19.73 -21.55
C VAL A 88 0.06 -20.32 -22.37
N PRO A 89 0.35 -21.06 -23.46
CA PRO A 89 -0.71 -21.67 -24.24
C PRO A 89 -1.54 -22.57 -23.32
N ASP A 90 -2.84 -22.43 -23.39
CA ASP A 90 -3.74 -23.33 -22.69
C ASP A 90 -3.39 -24.77 -23.05
N ALA A 91 -3.15 -25.62 -22.04
CA ALA A 91 -3.20 -27.05 -22.30
C ALA A 91 -4.54 -27.36 -22.99
N PRO A 92 -4.58 -28.23 -24.00
CA PRO A 92 -5.76 -28.45 -24.83
C PRO A 92 -6.89 -29.12 -24.00
N SER A 93 -7.59 -28.33 -23.24
CA SER A 93 -8.82 -28.71 -22.55
C SER A 93 -9.98 -27.98 -23.20
N ALA A 94 -10.86 -28.75 -23.78
CA ALA A 94 -12.01 -28.33 -24.56
C ALA A 94 -12.79 -27.18 -23.90
N GLY A 95 -12.97 -26.07 -24.61
CA GLY A 95 -13.94 -25.03 -24.28
C GLY A 95 -13.36 -23.71 -23.75
N ARG A 96 -12.08 -23.43 -23.87
CA ARG A 96 -11.44 -22.25 -23.32
C ARG A 96 -11.52 -20.98 -24.18
N ALA A 97 -11.91 -19.91 -23.55
CA ALA A 97 -11.67 -18.56 -24.01
C ALA A 97 -10.37 -18.05 -23.38
N GLY A 98 -9.37 -17.75 -24.15
CA GLY A 98 -8.06 -17.15 -23.90
C GLY A 98 -7.63 -16.66 -22.48
N PRO A 99 -6.45 -16.09 -22.31
CA PRO A 99 -5.91 -15.68 -21.01
C PRO A 99 -6.80 -14.68 -20.30
N ALA A 100 -6.66 -14.56 -18.97
CA ALA A 100 -7.38 -13.56 -18.19
C ALA A 100 -7.07 -12.15 -18.72
N ARG A 101 -8.08 -11.29 -18.74
CA ARG A 101 -7.90 -9.88 -19.11
C ARG A 101 -7.47 -9.10 -17.87
N ILE A 102 -6.31 -8.45 -17.96
CA ILE A 102 -5.78 -7.60 -16.89
C ILE A 102 -6.06 -6.15 -17.21
N THR A 103 -6.50 -5.41 -16.19
CA THR A 103 -6.55 -3.97 -16.17
C THR A 103 -5.76 -3.49 -14.97
N GLY A 104 -4.62 -2.83 -15.20
CA GLY A 104 -3.84 -2.15 -14.18
C GLY A 104 -4.22 -0.67 -14.13
N GLY A 105 -4.71 -0.20 -12.99
CA GLY A 105 -4.87 1.21 -12.69
C GLY A 105 -3.76 1.66 -11.76
N GLY A 106 -3.18 2.83 -12.01
CA GLY A 106 -2.14 3.35 -11.15
C GLY A 106 -1.55 4.67 -11.63
N ASP A 107 -0.76 5.26 -10.79
CA ASP A 107 -0.08 6.51 -11.04
C ASP A 107 1.41 6.40 -10.67
N SER A 108 2.30 6.28 -11.64
CA SER A 108 3.74 6.20 -11.41
C SER A 108 4.30 7.39 -10.62
N ASP A 109 3.62 8.54 -10.67
CA ASP A 109 4.01 9.73 -9.92
C ASP A 109 3.67 9.64 -8.42
N GLN A 110 2.83 8.66 -8.03
CA GLN A 110 2.42 8.39 -6.64
C GLN A 110 3.13 7.17 -6.02
N SER A 111 4.19 6.65 -6.63
CA SER A 111 4.97 5.53 -6.09
C SER A 111 5.79 6.00 -4.87
N ILE A 112 5.20 5.92 -3.68
CA ILE A 112 5.79 6.39 -2.42
C ILE A 112 6.09 5.25 -1.44
N TYR A 113 5.84 3.98 -1.81
CA TYR A 113 6.01 2.80 -0.95
C TYR A 113 7.26 1.97 -1.24
N ALA A 114 8.28 2.55 -1.88
CA ALA A 114 9.56 1.87 -2.12
C ALA A 114 10.20 1.34 -0.82
N PHE A 115 10.03 2.04 0.31
CA PHE A 115 10.49 1.60 1.63
C PHE A 115 9.76 0.35 2.17
N ARG A 116 8.64 -0.04 1.54
CA ARG A 116 7.89 -1.27 1.81
C ARG A 116 8.11 -2.34 0.73
N GLY A 117 9.07 -2.13 -0.16
CA GLY A 117 9.41 -3.07 -1.22
C GLY A 117 8.62 -2.90 -2.52
N ALA A 118 7.83 -1.82 -2.66
CA ALA A 118 7.19 -1.50 -3.94
C ALA A 118 8.26 -1.21 -5.01
N ASP A 119 8.03 -1.73 -6.21
CA ASP A 119 8.93 -1.55 -7.34
C ASP A 119 8.21 -0.81 -8.48
N ILE A 120 8.59 0.43 -8.69
CA ILE A 120 8.02 1.28 -9.74
C ILE A 120 8.19 0.68 -11.15
N ARG A 121 9.19 -0.19 -11.35
CA ARG A 121 9.37 -0.88 -12.62
C ARG A 121 8.16 -1.70 -13.03
N ASN A 122 7.43 -2.25 -12.07
CA ASN A 122 6.23 -3.05 -12.35
C ASN A 122 5.19 -2.28 -13.18
N ILE A 123 5.01 -0.97 -12.94
CA ILE A 123 4.10 -0.15 -13.76
C ILE A 123 4.79 0.44 -15.01
N GLN A 124 6.09 0.73 -14.91
CA GLN A 124 6.84 1.28 -16.04
C GLN A 124 7.01 0.26 -17.16
N ASP A 125 7.30 -1.00 -16.81
CA ASP A 125 7.57 -2.10 -17.74
C ASP A 125 6.29 -2.86 -18.11
N PHE A 126 5.11 -2.43 -17.63
CA PHE A 126 3.83 -3.11 -17.87
C PHE A 126 3.57 -3.41 -19.36
N GLU A 127 3.92 -2.49 -20.26
CA GLU A 127 3.73 -2.67 -21.70
C GLU A 127 4.72 -3.68 -22.32
N GLN A 128 5.88 -3.89 -21.66
CA GLN A 128 6.84 -4.92 -22.07
C GLN A 128 6.36 -6.30 -21.62
N ASP A 129 5.82 -6.38 -20.40
CA ASP A 129 5.30 -7.61 -19.83
C ASP A 129 3.96 -8.03 -20.47
N PHE A 130 3.18 -7.06 -20.94
CA PHE A 130 1.90 -7.26 -21.61
C PHE A 130 1.86 -6.53 -22.94
N PRO A 131 2.50 -7.08 -24.01
CA PRO A 131 2.70 -6.38 -25.29
C PRO A 131 1.41 -5.93 -26.00
N ASN A 132 0.28 -6.54 -25.68
CA ASN A 132 -1.03 -6.19 -26.22
C ASN A 132 -1.79 -5.17 -25.34
N ALA A 133 -1.17 -4.67 -24.28
CA ALA A 133 -1.79 -3.70 -23.39
C ALA A 133 -2.01 -2.35 -24.11
N LYS A 134 -3.14 -1.72 -23.79
CA LYS A 134 -3.45 -0.36 -24.23
C LYS A 134 -3.37 0.58 -23.05
N THR A 135 -2.44 1.52 -23.09
CA THR A 135 -2.34 2.56 -22.06
C THR A 135 -3.30 3.70 -22.36
N ILE A 136 -4.09 4.09 -21.37
CA ILE A 136 -5.02 5.23 -21.42
C ILE A 136 -4.63 6.18 -20.30
N MET A 137 -4.28 7.42 -20.66
CA MET A 137 -3.92 8.47 -19.69
C MET A 137 -5.19 9.19 -19.22
N LEU A 138 -5.37 9.23 -17.89
CA LEU A 138 -6.45 9.95 -17.23
C LEU A 138 -5.89 11.24 -16.63
N GLU A 139 -5.92 12.35 -17.39
CA GLU A 139 -5.31 13.62 -17.01
C GLU A 139 -6.29 14.61 -16.38
N GLN A 140 -7.59 14.42 -16.59
CA GLN A 140 -8.59 15.26 -15.94
C GLN A 140 -8.78 14.84 -14.47
N ASN A 141 -8.57 15.80 -13.58
CA ASN A 141 -8.78 15.65 -12.14
C ASN A 141 -10.15 16.24 -11.77
N TYR A 142 -10.86 15.52 -10.88
CA TYR A 142 -12.20 15.89 -10.40
C TYR A 142 -12.23 16.20 -8.90
N ARG A 143 -11.06 16.18 -8.25
CA ARG A 143 -10.92 16.36 -6.79
C ARG A 143 -10.48 17.76 -6.42
N SER A 144 -9.48 18.27 -7.13
CA SER A 144 -8.73 19.47 -6.75
C SER A 144 -8.90 20.59 -7.73
N THR A 145 -8.79 21.85 -7.26
CA THR A 145 -8.72 23.05 -8.08
C THR A 145 -7.38 23.16 -8.80
N GLN A 146 -7.31 24.04 -9.83
CA GLN A 146 -6.12 24.14 -10.68
C GLN A 146 -4.87 24.60 -9.93
N THR A 147 -5.00 25.50 -8.96
CA THR A 147 -3.86 25.94 -8.12
C THR A 147 -3.16 24.79 -7.43
N ILE A 148 -3.91 23.83 -6.87
CA ILE A 148 -3.37 22.63 -6.24
C ILE A 148 -2.67 21.74 -7.29
N LEU A 149 -3.31 21.56 -8.44
CA LEU A 149 -2.74 20.74 -9.52
C LEU A 149 -1.49 21.35 -10.13
N ASP A 150 -1.41 22.67 -10.25
CA ASP A 150 -0.24 23.36 -10.77
C ASP A 150 0.95 23.18 -9.82
N ALA A 151 0.73 23.27 -8.52
CA ALA A 151 1.76 22.99 -7.53
C ALA A 151 2.21 21.52 -7.59
N ALA A 152 1.27 20.57 -7.68
CA ALA A 152 1.58 19.15 -7.81
C ALA A 152 2.35 18.85 -9.10
N ASN A 153 1.90 19.40 -10.23
CA ASN A 153 2.60 19.27 -11.53
C ASN A 153 4.02 19.83 -11.48
N ALA A 154 4.22 20.95 -10.79
CA ALA A 154 5.55 21.57 -10.65
C ALA A 154 6.50 20.72 -9.78
N VAL A 155 6.00 20.13 -8.69
CA VAL A 155 6.78 19.24 -7.83
C VAL A 155 7.18 18.00 -8.59
N ILE A 156 6.24 17.33 -9.25
CA ILE A 156 6.50 16.06 -9.92
C ILE A 156 7.33 16.20 -11.21
N ALA A 157 7.37 17.39 -11.81
CA ALA A 157 8.21 17.67 -12.98
C ALA A 157 9.72 17.50 -12.71
N ASN A 158 10.15 17.51 -11.44
CA ASN A 158 11.53 17.25 -11.05
C ASN A 158 11.91 15.75 -11.16
N ASN A 159 10.96 14.83 -11.23
CA ASN A 159 11.23 13.41 -11.36
C ASN A 159 11.63 13.07 -12.81
N GLN A 160 12.72 12.31 -12.94
CA GLN A 160 13.20 11.80 -14.22
C GLN A 160 12.60 10.42 -14.52
N GLY A 161 12.51 10.07 -15.83
CA GLY A 161 12.07 8.74 -16.26
C GLY A 161 10.57 8.47 -16.12
N ARG A 162 9.76 9.47 -15.87
CA ARG A 162 8.29 9.36 -15.79
C ARG A 162 7.62 9.41 -17.17
N LYS A 163 6.45 8.77 -17.33
CA LYS A 163 5.58 9.02 -18.49
C LYS A 163 5.00 10.42 -18.37
N PRO A 164 5.18 11.30 -19.36
CA PRO A 164 4.69 12.68 -19.27
C PRO A 164 3.17 12.70 -19.15
N LYS A 165 2.66 13.36 -18.13
CA LYS A 165 1.25 13.71 -17.97
C LYS A 165 1.15 15.06 -17.28
N LYS A 166 0.05 15.77 -17.52
CA LYS A 166 -0.24 17.06 -16.89
C LYS A 166 -1.68 17.04 -16.39
N LEU A 167 -1.84 17.03 -15.08
CA LEU A 167 -3.18 17.08 -14.47
C LEU A 167 -3.81 18.45 -14.69
N TRP A 168 -5.08 18.45 -15.08
CA TRP A 168 -5.92 19.63 -15.25
C TRP A 168 -7.31 19.38 -14.69
N THR A 169 -8.07 20.44 -14.41
CA THR A 169 -9.42 20.33 -13.87
C THR A 169 -10.37 21.36 -14.50
N ALA A 170 -11.66 21.03 -14.47
CA ALA A 170 -12.72 21.97 -14.81
C ALA A 170 -13.30 22.70 -13.59
N LEU A 171 -12.77 22.47 -12.38
CA LEU A 171 -13.25 23.07 -11.13
C LEU A 171 -12.81 24.55 -10.93
N GLY A 172 -12.05 25.09 -11.88
CA GLY A 172 -11.54 26.46 -11.78
C GLY A 172 -10.22 26.57 -11.04
N ILE A 173 -9.76 27.82 -10.82
CA ILE A 173 -8.46 28.12 -10.23
C ILE A 173 -8.42 27.72 -8.75
N GLY A 174 -9.44 28.07 -7.97
CA GLY A 174 -9.50 27.85 -6.53
C GLY A 174 -8.66 28.85 -5.73
N ASP A 175 -8.56 28.63 -4.43
CA ASP A 175 -7.86 29.48 -3.51
C ASP A 175 -6.33 29.33 -3.61
N PRO A 176 -5.56 30.35 -3.26
CA PRO A 176 -4.11 30.28 -3.19
C PRO A 176 -3.66 29.31 -2.08
N ILE A 177 -2.51 28.64 -2.30
CA ILE A 177 -1.87 27.83 -1.28
C ILE A 177 -1.19 28.75 -0.25
N VAL A 178 -1.46 28.52 1.02
CA VAL A 178 -0.85 29.27 2.12
C VAL A 178 0.33 28.47 2.68
N GLY A 179 1.50 29.10 2.77
CA GLY A 179 2.67 28.53 3.41
C GLY A 179 2.89 29.18 4.79
N TYR A 180 3.22 28.37 5.79
CA TYR A 180 3.59 28.84 7.12
C TYR A 180 4.86 28.12 7.57
N ALA A 181 5.83 28.88 8.09
CA ALA A 181 7.05 28.37 8.67
C ALA A 181 7.06 28.65 10.17
N ALA A 182 7.04 27.61 10.98
CA ALA A 182 7.11 27.70 12.43
C ALA A 182 8.54 27.42 12.94
N ASP A 183 8.86 27.94 14.12
CA ASP A 183 10.16 27.69 14.78
C ASP A 183 10.21 26.29 15.43
N ASN A 184 9.08 25.72 15.77
CA ASN A 184 8.96 24.42 16.41
C ASN A 184 7.58 23.76 16.14
N ALA A 185 7.45 22.47 16.49
CA ALA A 185 6.23 21.70 16.28
C ALA A 185 5.01 22.21 17.06
N GLU A 186 5.23 22.81 18.22
CA GLU A 186 4.15 23.38 19.06
C GLU A 186 3.56 24.63 18.40
N GLN A 187 4.40 25.51 17.84
CA GLN A 187 3.92 26.68 17.09
C GLN A 187 3.21 26.28 15.81
N GLU A 188 3.74 25.30 15.07
CA GLU A 188 3.08 24.73 13.89
C GLU A 188 1.68 24.23 14.24
N ALA A 189 1.58 23.40 15.27
CA ALA A 189 0.32 22.81 15.71
C ALA A 189 -0.68 23.87 16.21
N ALA A 190 -0.22 24.88 16.92
CA ALA A 190 -1.06 25.99 17.38
C ALA A 190 -1.60 26.81 16.21
N TRP A 191 -0.77 27.10 15.21
CA TRP A 191 -1.18 27.80 14.00
C TRP A 191 -2.24 27.00 13.23
N ILE A 192 -2.02 25.67 13.04
CA ILE A 192 -2.98 24.78 12.38
C ILE A 192 -4.33 24.79 13.11
N ALA A 193 -4.33 24.67 14.45
CA ALA A 193 -5.56 24.70 15.23
C ALA A 193 -6.29 26.05 15.09
N GLY A 194 -5.55 27.17 15.07
CA GLY A 194 -6.09 28.50 14.83
C GLY A 194 -6.71 28.63 13.43
N GLU A 195 -6.04 28.12 12.41
CA GLU A 195 -6.53 28.17 11.03
C GLU A 195 -7.78 27.31 10.83
N ILE A 196 -7.87 26.14 11.46
CA ILE A 196 -9.08 25.31 11.46
C ILE A 196 -10.26 26.06 12.10
N ALA A 197 -10.02 26.72 13.23
CA ALA A 197 -11.05 27.53 13.89
C ALA A 197 -11.50 28.71 13.02
N ARG A 198 -10.56 29.38 12.33
CA ARG A 198 -10.85 30.48 11.40
C ARG A 198 -11.71 30.00 10.23
N VAL A 199 -11.28 28.97 9.53
CA VAL A 199 -12.01 28.40 8.37
C VAL A 199 -13.41 27.95 8.79
N ARG A 200 -13.55 27.36 9.97
CA ARG A 200 -14.86 26.99 10.51
C ARG A 200 -15.76 28.19 10.77
N ALA A 201 -15.22 29.27 11.34
CA ALA A 201 -15.98 30.44 11.72
C ALA A 201 -16.32 31.35 10.53
N GLU A 202 -15.37 31.57 9.61
CA GLU A 202 -15.51 32.52 8.51
C GLU A 202 -16.16 31.90 7.27
N GLU A 203 -15.84 30.63 6.97
CA GLU A 203 -16.27 29.95 5.76
C GLU A 203 -17.39 28.92 5.99
N GLY A 204 -17.64 28.58 7.25
CA GLY A 204 -18.67 27.61 7.62
C GLY A 204 -18.31 26.15 7.33
N THR A 205 -17.08 25.88 6.85
CA THR A 205 -16.61 24.54 6.48
C THR A 205 -16.72 23.58 7.66
N PRO A 206 -17.38 22.42 7.54
CA PRO A 206 -17.49 21.47 8.64
C PRO A 206 -16.14 20.82 8.95
N TYR A 207 -15.89 20.44 10.19
CA TYR A 207 -14.66 19.77 10.60
C TYR A 207 -14.42 18.44 9.86
N SER A 208 -15.50 17.75 9.44
CA SER A 208 -15.42 16.53 8.63
C SER A 208 -14.76 16.72 7.28
N ASP A 209 -14.72 17.96 6.78
CA ASP A 209 -14.18 18.30 5.47
C ASP A 209 -12.75 18.86 5.55
N MET A 210 -12.19 18.86 6.76
CA MET A 210 -10.82 19.28 7.03
C MET A 210 -9.95 18.07 7.37
N ALA A 211 -8.72 18.02 6.85
CA ALA A 211 -7.77 16.95 7.15
C ALA A 211 -6.38 17.53 7.41
N ILE A 212 -5.69 16.98 8.42
CA ILE A 212 -4.29 17.24 8.69
C ILE A 212 -3.49 16.01 8.30
N MET A 213 -2.57 16.15 7.36
CA MET A 213 -1.70 15.08 6.91
C MET A 213 -0.27 15.32 7.41
N TYR A 214 0.37 14.29 7.93
CA TYR A 214 1.74 14.35 8.41
C TYR A 214 2.54 13.11 7.98
N ARG A 215 3.87 13.23 7.94
CA ARG A 215 4.74 12.15 7.44
C ARG A 215 5.02 11.08 8.48
N ALA A 216 5.21 11.44 9.73
CA ALA A 216 5.60 10.53 10.80
C ALA A 216 4.63 10.57 11.98
N ASN A 217 4.30 9.41 12.55
CA ASN A 217 3.35 9.30 13.66
C ASN A 217 3.77 10.14 14.90
N ALA A 218 5.06 10.40 15.08
CA ALA A 218 5.54 11.25 16.16
C ALA A 218 5.00 12.70 16.10
N GLN A 219 4.69 13.18 14.89
CA GLN A 219 4.15 14.54 14.67
C GLN A 219 2.72 14.68 15.19
N SER A 220 1.94 13.58 15.26
CA SER A 220 0.56 13.62 15.71
C SER A 220 0.42 14.16 17.14
N ARG A 221 1.43 13.94 17.99
CA ARG A 221 1.35 14.28 19.43
C ARG A 221 1.18 15.80 19.66
N ALA A 222 1.96 16.62 18.96
CA ALA A 222 1.85 18.08 19.05
C ALA A 222 0.51 18.57 18.49
N LEU A 223 0.09 18.00 17.35
CA LEU A 223 -1.20 18.32 16.71
C LEU A 223 -2.38 17.94 17.61
N GLU A 224 -2.42 16.72 18.16
CA GLU A 224 -3.45 16.27 19.08
C GLU A 224 -3.53 17.20 20.33
N GLY A 225 -2.36 17.55 20.90
CA GLY A 225 -2.28 18.46 22.03
C GLY A 225 -2.88 19.84 21.73
N ALA A 226 -2.56 20.42 20.58
CA ALA A 226 -3.08 21.73 20.17
C ALA A 226 -4.60 21.69 19.90
N LEU A 227 -5.10 20.65 19.23
CA LEU A 227 -6.52 20.47 18.96
C LEU A 227 -7.34 20.31 20.26
N VAL A 228 -6.84 19.51 21.21
CA VAL A 228 -7.46 19.35 22.53
C VAL A 228 -7.47 20.68 23.30
N HIS A 229 -6.35 21.41 23.30
CA HIS A 229 -6.27 22.70 23.97
C HIS A 229 -7.24 23.73 23.37
N ALA A 230 -7.41 23.72 22.06
CA ALA A 230 -8.35 24.59 21.34
C ALA A 230 -9.81 24.10 21.41
N GLY A 231 -10.10 22.95 22.03
CA GLY A 231 -11.44 22.38 22.11
C GLY A 231 -12.00 21.92 20.76
N LEU A 232 -11.13 21.62 19.79
CA LEU A 232 -11.52 21.21 18.44
C LEU A 232 -11.71 19.69 18.39
N PRO A 233 -12.82 19.18 17.85
CA PRO A 233 -13.03 17.75 17.69
C PRO A 233 -12.12 17.21 16.58
N TYR A 234 -11.51 16.04 16.81
CA TYR A 234 -10.69 15.38 15.81
C TYR A 234 -10.80 13.84 15.89
N GLN A 235 -10.48 13.19 14.78
CA GLN A 235 -10.36 11.75 14.70
C GLN A 235 -8.99 11.39 14.11
N LEU A 236 -8.24 10.52 14.79
CA LEU A 236 -6.99 9.98 14.27
C LEU A 236 -7.30 8.78 13.35
N VAL A 237 -7.00 8.91 12.05
CA VAL A 237 -7.21 7.85 11.06
C VAL A 237 -5.91 7.08 10.86
N GLY A 238 -6.00 5.73 10.79
CA GLY A 238 -4.84 4.86 10.58
C GLY A 238 -4.00 4.61 11.84
N GLY A 239 -4.45 5.08 13.00
CA GLY A 239 -3.83 4.76 14.28
C GLY A 239 -4.14 3.32 14.70
N THR A 240 -3.11 2.48 14.77
CA THR A 240 -3.20 1.08 15.26
C THR A 240 -3.49 0.98 16.77
N ARG A 241 -3.72 2.09 17.42
CA ARG A 241 -3.78 2.20 18.89
C ARG A 241 -4.83 1.32 19.56
N PHE A 242 -5.98 1.07 18.92
CA PHE A 242 -6.98 0.17 19.52
C PHE A 242 -6.47 -1.27 19.63
N TYR A 243 -5.90 -1.80 18.55
CA TYR A 243 -5.37 -3.17 18.51
C TYR A 243 -4.01 -3.31 19.21
N GLU A 244 -3.33 -2.21 19.53
CA GLU A 244 -2.07 -2.19 20.29
C GLU A 244 -2.29 -2.22 21.79
N ARG A 245 -3.49 -1.91 22.29
CA ARG A 245 -3.81 -1.97 23.70
C ARG A 245 -3.64 -3.39 24.22
N ARG A 246 -3.04 -3.51 25.40
CA ARG A 246 -2.74 -4.81 26.02
C ARG A 246 -4.00 -5.69 26.12
N GLU A 247 -5.09 -5.10 26.61
CA GLU A 247 -6.37 -5.78 26.81
C GLU A 247 -6.96 -6.33 25.50
N VAL A 248 -6.82 -5.57 24.40
CA VAL A 248 -7.29 -5.97 23.08
C VAL A 248 -6.41 -7.10 22.53
N LYS A 249 -5.09 -7.00 22.66
CA LYS A 249 -4.16 -8.07 22.27
C LYS A 249 -4.40 -9.37 23.06
N ASP A 250 -4.71 -9.26 24.35
CA ASP A 250 -5.04 -10.41 25.19
C ASP A 250 -6.36 -11.05 24.72
N ALA A 251 -7.41 -10.28 24.47
CA ALA A 251 -8.68 -10.79 23.94
C ALA A 251 -8.51 -11.47 22.57
N ILE A 252 -7.72 -10.89 21.68
CA ILE A 252 -7.42 -11.48 20.37
C ILE A 252 -6.64 -12.80 20.55
N ALA A 253 -5.68 -12.86 21.48
CA ALA A 253 -4.92 -14.07 21.75
C ALA A 253 -5.84 -15.24 22.17
N TYR A 254 -6.84 -15.00 23.02
CA TYR A 254 -7.85 -16.01 23.37
C TYR A 254 -8.64 -16.49 22.15
N LEU A 255 -9.11 -15.58 21.31
CA LEU A 255 -9.86 -15.94 20.09
C LEU A 255 -8.99 -16.73 19.12
N GLN A 256 -7.73 -16.34 18.93
CA GLN A 256 -6.80 -17.07 18.06
C GLN A 256 -6.46 -18.45 18.58
N ALA A 257 -6.27 -18.62 19.89
CA ALA A 257 -6.03 -19.92 20.49
C ALA A 257 -7.22 -20.88 20.36
N ILE A 258 -8.45 -20.36 20.33
CA ILE A 258 -9.66 -21.16 20.08
C ILE A 258 -9.68 -21.64 18.63
N VAL A 259 -9.31 -20.79 17.68
CA VAL A 259 -9.33 -21.10 16.23
C VAL A 259 -8.14 -21.99 15.85
N ASN A 260 -6.97 -21.73 16.42
CA ASN A 260 -5.75 -22.49 16.16
C ASN A 260 -5.08 -22.92 17.48
N PRO A 261 -5.40 -24.11 18.02
CA PRO A 261 -4.80 -24.63 19.25
C PRO A 261 -3.28 -24.87 19.19
N ALA A 262 -2.68 -24.93 17.98
CA ALA A 262 -1.25 -25.08 17.77
C ALA A 262 -0.48 -23.75 17.84
N ASP A 263 -1.17 -22.62 18.04
CA ASP A 263 -0.56 -21.29 18.15
C ASP A 263 0.11 -21.09 19.50
N ASN A 264 1.35 -21.51 19.57
CA ASN A 264 2.18 -21.39 20.77
C ASN A 264 2.50 -19.94 21.17
N VAL A 265 2.44 -18.98 20.25
CA VAL A 265 2.71 -17.56 20.51
C VAL A 265 1.56 -16.97 21.34
N ASN A 266 0.34 -17.13 20.85
CA ASN A 266 -0.83 -16.65 21.56
C ASN A 266 -1.10 -17.45 22.83
N MET A 267 -0.84 -18.78 22.85
CA MET A 267 -0.91 -19.56 24.07
C MET A 267 0.05 -19.08 25.17
N ARG A 268 1.29 -18.78 24.84
CA ARG A 268 2.25 -18.20 25.82
C ARG A 268 1.78 -16.84 26.35
N ARG A 269 1.17 -16.03 25.49
CA ARG A 269 0.61 -14.73 25.89
C ARG A 269 -0.55 -14.89 26.89
N ILE A 270 -1.40 -15.90 26.71
CA ILE A 270 -2.53 -16.20 27.60
C ILE A 270 -2.04 -16.71 28.97
N LEU A 271 -0.94 -17.46 28.99
CA LEU A 271 -0.40 -18.11 30.21
C LEU A 271 0.48 -17.18 31.04
N ASN A 272 0.92 -16.03 30.52
CA ASN A 272 1.73 -15.02 31.21
C ASN A 272 0.89 -13.78 31.59
#